data_a6eefad595fbe03d5872dbdc553446b1
#
_entry.id   a6eefad595fbe03d5872dbdc553446b1
#
_cell.length_a   1.000
_cell.length_b   1.000
_cell.length_c   1.000
_cell.angle_alpha   90.00
_cell.angle_beta   90.00
_cell.angle_gamma   90.00
#
_symmetry.space_group_name_H-M   'P 1'
#
loop_
_entity.id
_entity.type
_entity.pdbx_description
1 polymer ?
#
loop_
_entity_poly.entity_id
_entity_poly.type
_entity_poly.pdbx_seq_one_letter_code
_entity_poly.pdbx_strand_id
1 'polypeptide(L)'
;MKNQYILFFRDTSWTKGLSPEQIQTVLGEWKGWFEGLMSDGRAKAGHPLENTGKVISGKKGRVVADGPYAEAKEAVGGFFFLEVESMDEAVAIAKQCPGLDYGAIVEVRPVAAECPAMRHMQENQLAHAAA
;
A
#
# COMPACT_ATOMS: atom_id res chain seq x y z
N MET A 1 5.22 8.57 20.47
CA MET A 1 3.84 8.63 19.93
C MET A 1 3.79 7.86 18.62
N LYS A 2 2.81 6.98 18.47
CA LYS A 2 2.72 6.15 17.27
C LYS A 2 1.99 6.88 16.15
N ASN A 3 2.46 6.66 14.94
CA ASN A 3 1.87 7.18 13.72
C ASN A 3 1.36 6.03 12.86
N GLN A 4 0.52 6.37 11.90
CA GLN A 4 -0.10 5.39 11.03
C GLN A 4 0.51 5.43 9.64
N TYR A 5 0.75 4.25 9.09
CA TYR A 5 1.33 4.07 7.75
C TYR A 5 0.60 2.95 7.03
N ILE A 6 0.61 3.01 5.72
CA ILE A 6 0.09 1.92 4.89
C ILE A 6 1.23 1.41 4.03
N LEU A 7 1.37 0.08 3.98
CA LEU A 7 2.20 -0.59 3.00
C LEU A 7 1.29 -1.04 1.87
N PHE A 8 1.59 -0.60 0.66
CA PHE A 8 0.91 -1.09 -0.54
C PHE A 8 1.83 -2.06 -1.25
N PHE A 9 1.34 -3.26 -1.53
CA PHE A 9 2.09 -4.27 -2.27
C PHE A 9 1.74 -4.13 -3.75
N ARG A 10 2.71 -3.69 -4.53
CA ARG A 10 2.54 -3.39 -5.94
C ARG A 10 3.23 -4.44 -6.79
N ASP A 11 2.95 -4.42 -8.10
CA ASP A 11 3.49 -5.36 -9.07
C ASP A 11 3.12 -6.81 -8.73
N THR A 12 1.87 -7.15 -9.04
CA THR A 12 1.32 -8.47 -8.77
C THR A 12 1.93 -9.57 -9.65
N SER A 13 2.85 -9.22 -10.56
CA SER A 13 3.49 -10.16 -11.47
C SER A 13 4.68 -10.90 -10.87
N TRP A 14 5.00 -10.66 -9.59
CA TRP A 14 6.16 -11.30 -8.93
C TRP A 14 6.08 -12.83 -8.94
N THR A 15 4.89 -13.40 -9.06
CA THR A 15 4.71 -14.85 -9.12
C THR A 15 5.10 -15.47 -10.46
N LYS A 16 5.25 -14.67 -11.51
CA LYS A 16 5.61 -15.17 -12.83
C LYS A 16 6.98 -15.79 -12.79
N GLY A 17 7.09 -16.98 -13.38
CA GLY A 17 8.36 -17.70 -13.41
C GLY A 17 8.68 -18.53 -12.18
N LEU A 18 7.83 -18.47 -11.15
CA LEU A 18 7.99 -19.29 -9.96
C LEU A 18 7.11 -20.55 -10.07
N SER A 19 7.62 -21.66 -9.52
CA SER A 19 6.81 -22.88 -9.41
C SER A 19 5.73 -22.71 -8.36
N PRO A 20 4.66 -23.54 -8.39
CA PRO A 20 3.66 -23.52 -7.34
C PRO A 20 4.24 -23.70 -5.94
N GLU A 21 5.26 -24.55 -5.78
CA GLU A 21 5.92 -24.77 -4.49
C GLU A 21 6.65 -23.53 -4.02
N GLN A 22 7.34 -22.83 -4.94
CA GLN A 22 8.04 -21.58 -4.60
C GLN A 22 7.05 -20.48 -4.17
N ILE A 23 5.94 -20.35 -4.90
CA ILE A 23 4.89 -19.38 -4.54
C ILE A 23 4.33 -19.71 -3.16
N GLN A 24 4.06 -20.98 -2.88
CA GLN A 24 3.54 -21.41 -1.59
C GLN A 24 4.49 -21.07 -0.46
N THR A 25 5.81 -21.28 -0.68
CA THR A 25 6.83 -20.94 0.31
C THR A 25 6.84 -19.44 0.60
N VAL A 26 6.83 -18.60 -0.43
CA VAL A 26 6.83 -17.14 -0.28
C VAL A 26 5.56 -16.68 0.43
N LEU A 27 4.40 -17.22 0.06
CA LEU A 27 3.14 -16.86 0.71
C LEU A 27 3.11 -17.29 2.17
N GLY A 28 3.71 -18.43 2.50
CA GLY A 28 3.85 -18.87 3.89
C GLY A 28 4.71 -17.93 4.71
N GLU A 29 5.82 -17.46 4.15
CA GLU A 29 6.68 -16.46 4.78
C GLU A 29 5.94 -15.12 4.97
N TRP A 30 5.16 -14.73 3.98
CA TRP A 30 4.36 -13.51 4.02
C TRP A 30 3.33 -13.58 5.14
N LYS A 31 2.62 -14.69 5.22
CA LYS A 31 1.64 -14.93 6.28
C LYS A 31 2.29 -14.86 7.67
N GLY A 32 3.42 -15.51 7.85
CA GLY A 32 4.16 -15.48 9.11
C GLY A 32 4.62 -14.08 9.48
N TRP A 33 5.10 -13.32 8.51
CA TRP A 33 5.49 -11.93 8.68
C TRP A 33 4.31 -11.08 9.15
N PHE A 34 3.17 -11.19 8.47
CA PHE A 34 1.96 -10.45 8.85
C PHE A 34 1.47 -10.85 10.24
N GLU A 35 1.41 -12.15 10.53
CA GLU A 35 0.96 -12.63 11.84
C GLU A 35 1.85 -12.11 12.97
N GLY A 36 3.15 -12.07 12.76
CA GLY A 36 4.09 -11.52 13.74
C GLY A 36 3.85 -10.02 13.98
N LEU A 37 3.62 -9.26 12.92
CA LEU A 37 3.32 -7.84 13.05
C LEU A 37 1.99 -7.58 13.76
N MET A 38 0.97 -8.40 13.47
CA MET A 38 -0.31 -8.31 14.17
C MET A 38 -0.17 -8.67 15.65
N SER A 39 0.60 -9.71 15.93
CA SER A 39 0.79 -10.21 17.28
C SER A 39 1.47 -9.19 18.19
N ASP A 40 2.45 -8.44 17.68
CA ASP A 40 3.14 -7.43 18.48
C ASP A 40 2.53 -6.03 18.39
N GLY A 41 1.41 -5.89 17.68
CA GLY A 41 0.66 -4.65 17.62
C GLY A 41 1.17 -3.62 16.60
N ARG A 42 2.18 -3.97 15.80
CA ARG A 42 2.68 -3.05 14.77
C ARG A 42 1.78 -3.00 13.54
N ALA A 43 1.12 -4.10 13.19
CA ALA A 43 0.09 -4.11 12.16
C ALA A 43 -1.29 -4.17 12.81
N LYS A 44 -2.23 -3.42 12.26
CA LYS A 44 -3.61 -3.35 12.75
C LYS A 44 -4.59 -4.01 11.79
N ALA A 45 -4.26 -4.10 10.53
CA ALA A 45 -5.07 -4.73 9.51
C ALA A 45 -4.22 -5.02 8.28
N GLY A 46 -4.71 -5.88 7.43
CA GLY A 46 -4.11 -6.16 6.14
C GLY A 46 -4.99 -7.11 5.37
N HIS A 47 -5.04 -6.93 4.06
CA HIS A 47 -5.85 -7.77 3.19
C HIS A 47 -5.22 -7.89 1.82
N PRO A 48 -5.28 -9.07 1.20
CA PRO A 48 -5.02 -9.19 -0.22
C PRO A 48 -6.21 -8.60 -0.99
N LEU A 49 -5.99 -8.22 -2.23
CA LEU A 49 -7.03 -7.67 -3.10
C LEU A 49 -7.19 -8.55 -4.33
N GLU A 50 -8.42 -8.62 -4.82
CA GLU A 50 -8.67 -9.27 -6.11
C GLU A 50 -8.00 -8.49 -7.23
N ASN A 51 -7.69 -9.19 -8.32
CA ASN A 51 -7.05 -8.60 -9.49
C ASN A 51 -8.02 -7.89 -10.43
N THR A 52 -9.30 -7.87 -10.08
CA THR A 52 -10.36 -7.26 -10.88
C THR A 52 -11.02 -6.14 -10.11
N GLY A 53 -11.54 -5.18 -10.83
CA GLY A 53 -12.25 -4.07 -10.22
C GLY A 53 -12.70 -3.08 -11.28
N LYS A 54 -13.07 -1.90 -10.82
CA LYS A 54 -13.52 -0.83 -11.69
C LYS A 54 -12.75 0.44 -11.37
N VAL A 55 -12.44 1.20 -12.39
CA VAL A 55 -11.82 2.52 -12.28
C VAL A 55 -12.81 3.53 -12.81
N ILE A 56 -13.16 4.49 -11.98
CA ILE A 56 -14.17 5.50 -12.28
C ILE A 56 -13.47 6.84 -12.40
N SER A 57 -13.77 7.55 -13.49
CA SER A 57 -13.18 8.86 -13.75
C SER A 57 -14.15 9.73 -14.53
N GLY A 58 -13.74 10.95 -14.81
CA GLY A 58 -14.54 11.89 -15.55
C GLY A 58 -15.58 12.59 -14.69
N LYS A 59 -16.13 13.67 -15.22
CA LYS A 59 -17.12 14.47 -14.51
C LYS A 59 -18.35 13.63 -14.18
N LYS A 60 -18.80 13.65 -12.94
CA LYS A 60 -19.93 12.87 -12.42
C LYS A 60 -19.74 11.36 -12.58
N GLY A 61 -18.50 10.90 -12.71
CA GLY A 61 -18.24 9.46 -12.83
C GLY A 61 -18.65 8.86 -14.16
N ARG A 62 -18.58 9.63 -15.24
CA ARG A 62 -19.05 9.17 -16.56
C ARG A 62 -18.23 8.03 -17.14
N VAL A 63 -16.97 7.95 -16.75
CA VAL A 63 -16.08 6.93 -17.29
C VAL A 63 -15.95 5.82 -16.27
N VAL A 64 -16.37 4.62 -16.63
CA VAL A 64 -16.21 3.44 -15.80
C VAL A 64 -15.47 2.41 -16.65
N ALA A 65 -14.28 2.06 -16.23
CA ALA A 65 -13.44 1.10 -16.93
C ALA A 65 -13.11 -0.08 -16.03
N ASP A 66 -12.80 -1.21 -16.64
CA ASP A 66 -12.28 -2.34 -15.89
C ASP A 66 -10.85 -2.03 -15.44
N GLY A 67 -10.50 -2.48 -14.26
CA GLY A 67 -9.16 -2.29 -13.73
C GLY A 67 -9.00 -2.90 -12.35
N PRO A 68 -7.83 -2.75 -11.76
CA PRO A 68 -6.60 -2.31 -12.44
C PRO A 68 -6.08 -3.38 -13.39
N TYR A 69 -5.18 -3.01 -14.30
CA TYR A 69 -4.51 -4.01 -15.14
C TYR A 69 -3.55 -4.82 -14.26
N ALA A 70 -3.72 -6.16 -14.29
CA ALA A 70 -2.93 -7.04 -13.42
C ALA A 70 -1.42 -6.95 -13.68
N GLU A 71 -1.02 -6.51 -14.87
CA GLU A 71 0.39 -6.40 -15.25
C GLU A 71 0.98 -5.01 -14.99
N ALA A 72 0.17 -4.04 -14.55
CA ALA A 72 0.66 -2.71 -14.23
C ALA A 72 1.45 -2.74 -12.92
N LYS A 73 2.64 -2.12 -12.92
CA LYS A 73 3.47 -2.03 -11.72
C LYS A 73 2.82 -1.21 -10.60
N GLU A 74 1.89 -0.34 -10.96
CA GLU A 74 1.13 0.46 -10.00
C GLU A 74 -0.05 -0.29 -9.41
N ALA A 75 -0.40 -1.46 -9.97
CA ALA A 75 -1.52 -2.25 -9.45
C ALA A 75 -1.22 -2.73 -8.03
N VAL A 76 -2.14 -2.44 -7.11
CA VAL A 76 -2.01 -2.81 -5.71
C VAL A 76 -2.65 -4.17 -5.50
N GLY A 77 -1.85 -5.16 -5.08
CA GLY A 77 -2.33 -6.52 -4.82
C GLY A 77 -2.73 -6.76 -3.36
N GLY A 78 -2.49 -5.78 -2.50
CA GLY A 78 -2.83 -5.89 -1.08
C GLY A 78 -2.23 -4.74 -0.30
N PHE A 79 -2.54 -4.71 0.99
CA PHE A 79 -2.01 -3.68 1.86
C PHE A 79 -1.90 -4.18 3.30
N PHE A 80 -0.99 -3.53 4.06
CA PHE A 80 -0.95 -3.62 5.52
C PHE A 80 -1.17 -2.23 6.09
N PHE A 81 -1.95 -2.15 7.16
CA PHE A 81 -2.10 -0.93 7.93
C PHE A 81 -1.22 -1.05 9.18
N LEU A 82 -0.24 -0.15 9.32
CA LEU A 82 0.73 -0.16 10.40
C LEU A 82 0.50 0.99 11.37
N GLU A 83 0.82 0.74 12.62
CA GLU A 83 0.89 1.77 13.66
C GLU A 83 2.25 1.65 14.34
N VAL A 84 3.17 2.53 13.97
CA VAL A 84 4.57 2.51 14.42
C VAL A 84 5.05 3.94 14.65
N GLU A 85 6.24 4.09 15.20
CA GLU A 85 6.70 5.39 15.69
C GLU A 85 7.23 6.31 14.59
N SER A 86 7.75 5.76 13.50
CA SER A 86 8.41 6.58 12.48
C SER A 86 8.32 5.95 11.10
N MET A 87 8.56 6.78 10.10
CA MET A 87 8.73 6.31 8.71
C MET A 87 9.89 5.31 8.61
N ASP A 88 10.99 5.56 9.33
CA ASP A 88 12.14 4.64 9.30
C ASP A 88 11.76 3.26 9.79
N GLU A 89 10.94 3.18 10.84
CA GLU A 89 10.43 1.89 11.33
C GLU A 89 9.52 1.22 10.30
N ALA A 90 8.62 1.98 9.68
CA ALA A 90 7.74 1.44 8.64
C ALA A 90 8.54 0.93 7.43
N VAL A 91 9.59 1.64 7.03
CA VAL A 91 10.48 1.22 5.95
C VAL A 91 11.23 -0.05 6.34
N ALA A 92 11.74 -0.14 7.57
CA ALA A 92 12.41 -1.34 8.04
C ALA A 92 11.49 -2.57 7.99
N ILE A 93 10.23 -2.39 8.35
CA ILE A 93 9.22 -3.45 8.25
C ILE A 93 9.00 -3.82 6.78
N ALA A 94 8.84 -2.83 5.91
CA ALA A 94 8.58 -3.06 4.47
C ALA A 94 9.72 -3.84 3.80
N LYS A 95 10.95 -3.61 4.23
CA LYS A 95 12.13 -4.33 3.70
C LYS A 95 12.10 -5.82 4.00
N GLN A 96 11.27 -6.27 4.90
CA GLN A 96 11.13 -7.68 5.25
C GLN A 96 10.15 -8.43 4.33
N CYS A 97 9.52 -7.74 3.39
CA CYS A 97 8.55 -8.35 2.49
C CYS A 97 9.20 -9.49 1.69
N PRO A 98 8.68 -10.72 1.81
CA PRO A 98 9.28 -11.86 1.11
C PRO A 98 9.22 -11.77 -0.41
N GLY A 99 8.27 -11.02 -0.95
CA GLY A 99 8.12 -10.87 -2.40
C GLY A 99 9.17 -9.97 -3.06
N LEU A 100 9.92 -9.19 -2.26
CA LEU A 100 10.91 -8.27 -2.82
C LEU A 100 11.99 -9.00 -3.63
N ASP A 101 12.39 -10.19 -3.21
CA ASP A 101 13.40 -10.97 -3.92
C ASP A 101 12.94 -11.42 -5.30
N TYR A 102 11.65 -11.32 -5.58
CA TYR A 102 11.05 -11.77 -6.84
C TYR A 102 10.42 -10.62 -7.63
N GLY A 103 10.75 -9.40 -7.28
CA GLY A 103 10.31 -8.22 -8.03
C GLY A 103 9.09 -7.51 -7.50
N ALA A 104 8.52 -7.94 -6.36
CA ALA A 104 7.45 -7.18 -5.74
C ALA A 104 7.94 -5.79 -5.31
N ILE A 105 7.03 -4.84 -5.31
CA ILE A 105 7.33 -3.46 -4.92
C ILE A 105 6.46 -3.14 -3.71
N VAL A 106 7.06 -2.54 -2.68
CA VAL A 106 6.32 -2.11 -1.50
C VAL A 106 6.39 -0.59 -1.42
N GLU A 107 5.24 0.04 -1.44
CA GLU A 107 5.14 1.48 -1.26
C GLU A 107 4.71 1.77 0.17
N VAL A 108 5.45 2.64 0.86
CA VAL A 108 5.16 3.03 2.24
C VAL A 108 4.60 4.45 2.22
N ARG A 109 3.40 4.63 2.77
CA ARG A 109 2.78 5.96 2.82
C ARG A 109 2.30 6.28 4.22
N PRO A 110 2.64 7.46 4.74
CA PRO A 110 2.06 7.91 6.00
C PRO A 110 0.59 8.26 5.81
N VAL A 111 -0.23 7.95 6.82
CA VAL A 111 -1.61 8.39 6.85
C VAL A 111 -1.62 9.84 7.34
N ALA A 112 -2.23 10.73 6.56
CA ALA A 112 -2.29 12.14 6.91
C ALA A 112 -3.28 12.37 8.07
N ALA A 113 -2.93 13.25 9.00
CA ALA A 113 -3.84 13.65 10.07
C ALA A 113 -5.02 14.43 9.52
N GLU A 114 -4.80 15.17 8.43
CA GLU A 114 -5.86 15.86 7.71
C GLU A 114 -5.59 15.75 6.21
N CYS A 115 -6.63 15.92 5.40
CA CYS A 115 -6.50 15.83 3.96
C CYS A 115 -5.49 16.86 3.44
N PRO A 116 -4.46 16.43 2.66
CA PRO A 116 -3.51 17.39 2.09
C PRO A 116 -4.15 18.48 1.23
N ALA A 117 -5.29 18.20 0.61
CA ALA A 117 -6.03 19.22 -0.13
C ALA A 117 -6.52 20.36 0.78
N MET A 118 -6.87 20.04 2.03
CA MET A 118 -7.22 21.04 3.01
C MET A 118 -6.06 21.97 3.33
N ARG A 119 -4.86 21.40 3.53
CA ARG A 119 -3.66 22.20 3.75
C ARG A 119 -3.36 23.11 2.57
N HIS A 120 -3.47 22.57 1.36
CA HIS A 120 -3.25 23.34 0.15
C HIS A 120 -4.25 24.50 0.03
N MET A 121 -5.51 24.26 0.33
CA MET A 121 -6.54 25.31 0.35
C MET A 121 -6.21 26.40 1.37
N GLN A 122 -5.81 26.01 2.58
CA GLN A 122 -5.44 26.94 3.65
C GLN A 122 -4.23 27.79 3.29
N GLU A 123 -3.22 27.18 2.68
CA GLU A 123 -2.03 27.90 2.19
C GLU A 123 -2.40 28.92 1.13
N ASN A 124 -3.29 28.56 0.20
CA ASN A 124 -3.77 29.48 -0.84
C ASN A 124 -4.56 30.62 -0.24
N GLN A 125 -5.38 30.37 0.77
CA GLN A 125 -6.12 31.43 1.45
C GLN A 125 -5.19 32.42 2.16
N LEU A 126 -4.15 31.92 2.82
CA LEU A 126 -3.16 32.77 3.47
C LEU A 126 -2.38 33.59 2.45
N ALA A 127 -2.01 33.01 1.32
CA ALA A 127 -1.31 33.74 0.25
C ALA A 127 -2.19 34.86 -0.32
N HIS A 128 -3.48 34.62 -0.52
CA HIS A 128 -4.40 35.65 -0.98
C HIS A 128 -4.60 36.75 0.06
N ALA A 129 -4.68 36.40 1.35
CA ALA A 129 -4.84 37.37 2.43
C ALA A 129 -3.60 38.25 2.58
N ALA A 130 -2.41 37.76 2.25
CA ALA A 130 -1.16 38.50 2.34
C ALA A 130 -0.93 39.42 1.13
N ALA A 131 -1.65 39.23 0.05
CA ALA A 131 -1.56 40.05 -1.16
C ALA A 131 -2.43 41.31 -0.99
#